data_8a90aeb4328267a249615affd526b61c
#
_entry.id   8a90aeb4328267a249615affd526b61c
#
_cell.length_a   1.000
_cell.length_b   1.000
_cell.length_c   1.000
_cell.angle_alpha   90.00
_cell.angle_beta   90.00
_cell.angle_gamma   90.00
#
_symmetry.space_group_name_H-M   'P 1'
#
loop_
_entity.id
_entity.type
_entity.pdbx_description
1 polymer ?
#
loop_
_entity_poly.entity_id
_entity_poly.type
_entity_poly.pdbx_seq_one_letter_code
_entity_poly.pdbx_strand_id
1 'polypeptide(L)'
;MPTDLPLSVWPTAQQTSRAQRSGRYLALSTAHPAKMLPAIAATAIAAYTEPGDLVVDPMCGIGTTLVEAVHQGRDAIGVEYEERWANVARANVEFARSQGASGSAEVVRGDARQLASIIDPAVRGLVALVITSPPYGPSVHGQANPKPGGGVTKWDHRYSTDPKNLAHRPLEDLLDGFTSILDQCRELLRPGGFVAVTARPWRRDGELIDLPAQVLRCGEAAGLIPFERNVALLAGLRDDSIVPRVSFFQLGQVRKARKGGLPLLAIAHEDLLVLRRPK
;
A
#
# COMPACT_ATOMS: atom_id res chain seq x y z
N MET A 1 20.98 -4.62 26.12
CA MET A 1 21.58 -4.76 24.79
C MET A 1 20.45 -4.58 23.79
N PRO A 2 20.53 -3.64 22.81
CA PRO A 2 19.58 -3.67 21.70
C PRO A 2 19.80 -5.00 21.02
N THR A 3 18.77 -5.81 20.92
CA THR A 3 18.80 -7.04 20.12
C THR A 3 18.70 -6.60 18.67
N ASP A 4 19.67 -6.95 17.82
CA ASP A 4 19.64 -6.75 16.37
C ASP A 4 18.58 -7.64 15.68
N LEU A 5 17.63 -8.16 16.46
CA LEU A 5 16.54 -8.98 15.96
C LEU A 5 15.47 -8.09 15.31
N PRO A 6 15.04 -8.40 14.08
CA PRO A 6 13.95 -7.72 13.44
C PRO A 6 12.65 -7.95 14.23
N LEU A 7 11.86 -6.89 14.36
CA LEU A 7 10.61 -6.91 15.10
C LEU A 7 9.42 -6.89 14.13
N SER A 8 8.30 -7.50 14.54
CA SER A 8 7.05 -7.50 13.77
C SER A 8 6.22 -6.21 13.95
N VAL A 9 6.68 -5.26 14.76
CA VAL A 9 6.05 -3.95 14.94
C VAL A 9 7.00 -2.88 14.42
N TRP A 10 6.59 -2.18 13.36
CA TRP A 10 7.38 -1.21 12.63
C TRP A 10 6.93 0.21 12.93
N PRO A 11 7.79 1.10 13.45
CA PRO A 11 7.46 2.49 13.75
C PRO A 11 7.48 3.36 12.49
N THR A 12 6.64 3.06 11.49
CA THR A 12 6.67 3.62 10.13
C THR A 12 6.22 5.08 10.05
N ALA A 13 5.49 5.59 11.05
CA ALA A 13 5.00 6.96 11.04
C ALA A 13 5.66 7.86 12.11
N GLN A 14 6.95 7.67 12.38
CA GLN A 14 7.72 8.62 13.20
C GLN A 14 7.70 10.03 12.60
N GLN A 15 7.77 10.13 11.28
CA GLN A 15 7.52 11.33 10.50
C GLN A 15 6.11 11.29 9.87
N THR A 16 5.55 12.46 9.59
CA THR A 16 4.27 12.54 8.86
C THR A 16 4.43 12.07 7.43
N SER A 17 3.36 11.58 6.80
CA SER A 17 3.32 11.21 5.38
C SER A 17 3.83 12.34 4.46
N ARG A 18 3.56 13.61 4.81
CA ARG A 18 4.07 14.77 4.09
C ARG A 18 5.59 14.91 4.23
N ALA A 19 6.12 14.76 5.43
CA ALA A 19 7.56 14.85 5.68
C ALA A 19 8.34 13.74 4.97
N GLN A 20 7.82 12.49 5.00
CA GLN A 20 8.43 11.36 4.29
C GLN A 20 8.48 11.56 2.77
N ARG A 21 7.55 12.33 2.20
CA ARG A 21 7.51 12.61 0.75
C ARG A 21 8.24 13.88 0.34
N SER A 22 8.51 14.76 1.29
CA SER A 22 9.17 16.03 0.99
C SER A 22 10.57 15.81 0.42
N GLY A 23 10.84 16.38 -0.75
CA GLY A 23 12.13 16.23 -1.44
C GLY A 23 12.38 14.84 -2.06
N ARG A 24 11.49 13.86 -1.84
CA ARG A 24 11.62 12.48 -2.34
C ARG A 24 10.60 12.15 -3.44
N TYR A 25 9.48 12.85 -3.47
CA TYR A 25 8.41 12.70 -4.46
C TYR A 25 8.02 14.07 -5.01
N LEU A 26 7.53 14.10 -6.24
CA LEU A 26 6.98 15.30 -6.84
C LEU A 26 5.70 15.77 -6.12
N ALA A 27 5.49 17.08 -6.08
CA ALA A 27 4.34 17.68 -5.39
C ALA A 27 2.98 17.17 -5.88
N LEU A 28 2.88 16.85 -7.19
CA LEU A 28 1.63 16.30 -7.78
C LEU A 28 1.23 14.94 -7.22
N SER A 29 2.13 14.23 -6.55
CA SER A 29 1.83 12.99 -5.80
C SER A 29 0.82 13.20 -4.68
N THR A 30 0.67 14.43 -4.17
CA THR A 30 -0.29 14.76 -3.09
C THR A 30 -1.74 14.60 -3.53
N ALA A 31 -2.03 14.73 -4.82
CA ALA A 31 -3.39 14.64 -5.36
C ALA A 31 -4.00 13.22 -5.30
N HIS A 32 -3.19 12.18 -5.22
CA HIS A 32 -3.71 10.80 -5.11
C HIS A 32 -4.37 10.57 -3.74
N PRO A 33 -5.62 10.08 -3.70
CA PRO A 33 -6.39 9.99 -2.45
C PRO A 33 -5.90 8.92 -1.48
N ALA A 34 -5.39 7.80 -1.98
CA ALA A 34 -4.93 6.66 -1.18
C ALA A 34 -3.48 6.31 -1.56
N LYS A 35 -2.55 6.44 -0.63
CA LYS A 35 -1.11 6.18 -0.86
C LYS A 35 -0.53 5.41 0.29
N MET A 36 0.15 4.31 -0.01
CA MET A 36 0.96 3.62 0.98
C MET A 36 1.99 4.59 1.59
N LEU A 37 2.23 4.51 2.89
CA LEU A 37 3.26 5.32 3.55
C LEU A 37 4.65 4.88 3.07
N PRO A 38 5.56 5.78 2.64
CA PRO A 38 6.88 5.42 2.12
C PRO A 38 7.67 4.48 3.04
N ALA A 39 7.68 4.76 4.34
CA ALA A 39 8.38 3.92 5.30
C ALA A 39 7.84 2.48 5.39
N ILE A 40 6.57 2.22 5.07
CA ILE A 40 6.04 0.85 5.01
C ILE A 40 6.68 0.10 3.84
N ALA A 41 6.65 0.69 2.64
CA ALA A 41 7.28 0.09 1.47
C ALA A 41 8.79 -0.11 1.70
N ALA A 42 9.49 0.93 2.20
CA ALA A 42 10.92 0.88 2.45
C ALA A 42 11.30 -0.23 3.44
N THR A 43 10.55 -0.39 4.54
CA THR A 43 10.82 -1.43 5.54
C THR A 43 10.54 -2.82 4.98
N ALA A 44 9.45 -3.00 4.23
CA ALA A 44 9.13 -4.29 3.62
C ALA A 44 10.19 -4.70 2.56
N ILE A 45 10.63 -3.77 1.72
CA ILE A 45 11.69 -4.02 0.73
C ILE A 45 12.98 -4.45 1.44
N ALA A 46 13.41 -3.71 2.45
CA ALA A 46 14.62 -4.05 3.21
C ALA A 46 14.53 -5.41 3.94
N ALA A 47 13.32 -5.78 4.42
CA ALA A 47 13.12 -7.02 5.18
C ALA A 47 13.08 -8.28 4.30
N TYR A 48 12.59 -8.18 3.05
CA TYR A 48 12.30 -9.37 2.22
C TYR A 48 13.06 -9.41 0.90
N THR A 49 14.00 -8.49 0.67
CA THR A 49 14.82 -8.46 -0.56
C THR A 49 16.27 -8.06 -0.28
N GLU A 50 17.14 -8.36 -1.25
CA GLU A 50 18.52 -7.88 -1.30
C GLU A 50 18.71 -6.87 -2.45
N PRO A 51 19.76 -6.01 -2.43
CA PRO A 51 20.12 -5.19 -3.58
C PRO A 51 20.25 -5.99 -4.87
N GLY A 52 19.65 -5.49 -5.97
CA GLY A 52 19.58 -6.20 -7.26
C GLY A 52 18.37 -7.12 -7.40
N ASP A 53 17.61 -7.38 -6.34
CA ASP A 53 16.35 -8.13 -6.43
C ASP A 53 15.27 -7.33 -7.18
N LEU A 54 14.34 -8.04 -7.81
CA LEU A 54 13.19 -7.47 -8.51
C LEU A 54 11.96 -7.40 -7.60
N VAL A 55 11.37 -6.19 -7.50
CA VAL A 55 10.15 -5.90 -6.75
C VAL A 55 9.01 -5.56 -7.73
N VAL A 56 7.80 -6.05 -7.47
CA VAL A 56 6.61 -5.73 -8.29
C VAL A 56 5.52 -5.11 -7.43
N ASP A 57 4.87 -4.07 -7.94
CA ASP A 57 3.64 -3.53 -7.37
C ASP A 57 2.54 -3.57 -8.45
N PRO A 58 1.57 -4.50 -8.35
CA PRO A 58 0.52 -4.67 -9.36
C PRO A 58 -0.52 -3.54 -9.37
N MET A 59 -0.52 -2.66 -8.37
CA MET A 59 -1.45 -1.51 -8.26
C MET A 59 -0.70 -0.30 -7.71
N CYS A 60 0.34 0.14 -8.43
CA CYS A 60 1.39 1.00 -7.91
C CYS A 60 0.97 2.46 -7.64
N GLY A 61 -0.19 2.89 -8.12
CA GLY A 61 -0.66 4.26 -7.93
C GLY A 61 0.35 5.29 -8.40
N ILE A 62 0.86 6.09 -7.48
CA ILE A 62 1.91 7.09 -7.76
C ILE A 62 3.34 6.52 -7.71
N GLY A 63 3.50 5.21 -7.60
CA GLY A 63 4.80 4.52 -7.60
C GLY A 63 5.54 4.56 -6.26
N THR A 64 4.85 4.55 -5.12
CA THR A 64 5.52 4.58 -3.81
C THR A 64 6.49 3.40 -3.65
N THR A 65 6.04 2.19 -3.94
CA THR A 65 6.89 0.98 -3.91
C THR A 65 8.11 1.10 -4.82
N LEU A 66 7.90 1.62 -6.03
CA LEU A 66 8.96 1.74 -7.05
C LEU A 66 10.04 2.72 -6.60
N VAL A 67 9.64 3.91 -6.13
CA VAL A 67 10.57 4.93 -5.62
C VAL A 67 11.40 4.38 -4.46
N GLU A 68 10.77 3.68 -3.50
CA GLU A 68 11.49 3.13 -2.36
C GLU A 68 12.40 1.96 -2.78
N ALA A 69 12.00 1.14 -3.76
CA ALA A 69 12.82 0.07 -4.31
C ALA A 69 14.10 0.59 -4.98
N VAL A 70 13.97 1.54 -5.92
CA VAL A 70 15.13 2.05 -6.66
C VAL A 70 16.12 2.79 -5.79
N HIS A 71 15.65 3.50 -4.75
CA HIS A 71 16.54 4.14 -3.79
C HIS A 71 17.30 3.15 -2.89
N GLN A 72 16.82 1.91 -2.78
CA GLN A 72 17.49 0.84 -2.06
C GLN A 72 18.28 -0.10 -2.99
N GLY A 73 18.47 0.27 -4.26
CA GLY A 73 19.22 -0.53 -5.24
C GLY A 73 18.51 -1.80 -5.69
N ARG A 74 17.17 -1.82 -5.63
CA ARG A 74 16.32 -2.89 -6.18
C ARG A 74 15.75 -2.42 -7.52
N ASP A 75 15.55 -3.35 -8.44
CA ASP A 75 14.77 -3.09 -9.64
C ASP A 75 13.28 -3.22 -9.34
N ALA A 76 12.43 -2.49 -10.07
CA ALA A 76 11.00 -2.52 -9.80
C ALA A 76 10.14 -2.48 -11.07
N ILE A 77 8.99 -3.15 -11.04
CA ILE A 77 7.94 -3.02 -12.05
C ILE A 77 6.64 -2.64 -11.34
N GLY A 78 6.00 -1.57 -11.82
CA GLY A 78 4.68 -1.16 -11.34
C GLY A 78 3.63 -1.24 -12.43
N VAL A 79 2.45 -1.74 -12.08
CA VAL A 79 1.28 -1.70 -12.95
C VAL A 79 0.26 -0.74 -12.35
N GLU A 80 -0.28 0.15 -13.18
CA GLU A 80 -1.32 1.10 -12.77
C GLU A 80 -2.41 1.17 -13.84
N TYR A 81 -3.65 1.04 -13.41
CA TYR A 81 -4.81 1.06 -14.29
C TYR A 81 -5.10 2.45 -14.85
N GLU A 82 -5.05 3.46 -14.00
CA GLU A 82 -5.37 4.84 -14.35
C GLU A 82 -4.16 5.55 -14.98
N GLU A 83 -4.31 5.97 -16.23
CA GLU A 83 -3.23 6.65 -16.96
C GLU A 83 -2.67 7.87 -16.24
N ARG A 84 -3.55 8.63 -15.59
CA ARG A 84 -3.14 9.78 -14.77
C ARG A 84 -2.12 9.39 -13.71
N TRP A 85 -2.39 8.30 -12.98
CA TRP A 85 -1.52 7.88 -11.89
C TRP A 85 -0.27 7.17 -12.40
N ALA A 86 -0.38 6.41 -13.48
CA ALA A 86 0.77 5.83 -14.15
C ALA A 86 1.77 6.91 -14.61
N ASN A 87 1.28 8.04 -15.13
CA ASN A 87 2.14 9.17 -15.52
C ASN A 87 2.81 9.82 -14.30
N VAL A 88 2.12 9.93 -13.17
CA VAL A 88 2.71 10.42 -11.90
C VAL A 88 3.77 9.45 -11.39
N ALA A 89 3.52 8.13 -11.47
CA ALA A 89 4.49 7.11 -11.07
C ALA A 89 5.77 7.18 -11.91
N ARG A 90 5.66 7.29 -13.25
CA ARG A 90 6.81 7.47 -14.14
C ARG A 90 7.62 8.71 -13.78
N ALA A 91 6.93 9.83 -13.56
CA ALA A 91 7.59 11.09 -13.18
C ALA A 91 8.29 10.98 -11.81
N ASN A 92 7.73 10.26 -10.85
CA ASN A 92 8.37 10.00 -9.55
C ASN A 92 9.60 9.10 -9.68
N VAL A 93 9.54 8.07 -10.52
CA VAL A 93 10.70 7.20 -10.81
C VAL A 93 11.84 8.00 -11.46
N GLU A 94 11.53 8.85 -12.45
CA GLU A 94 12.53 9.71 -13.08
C GLU A 94 13.11 10.73 -12.08
N PHE A 95 12.27 11.26 -11.20
CA PHE A 95 12.73 12.13 -10.11
C PHE A 95 13.67 11.40 -9.15
N ALA A 96 13.35 10.15 -8.76
CA ALA A 96 14.23 9.31 -7.94
C ALA A 96 15.58 9.06 -8.63
N ARG A 97 15.56 8.81 -9.95
CA ARG A 97 16.77 8.66 -10.78
C ARG A 97 17.64 9.93 -10.75
N SER A 98 17.01 11.09 -10.89
CA SER A 98 17.73 12.38 -10.80
C SER A 98 18.35 12.64 -9.42
N GLN A 99 17.88 11.95 -8.39
CA GLN A 99 18.42 11.97 -7.03
C GLN A 99 19.54 10.94 -6.78
N GLY A 100 19.94 10.18 -7.80
CA GLY A 100 20.99 9.19 -7.70
C GLY A 100 20.51 7.81 -7.21
N ALA A 101 19.22 7.49 -7.33
CA ALA A 101 18.74 6.16 -7.08
C ALA A 101 19.45 5.15 -8.01
N SER A 102 19.96 4.04 -7.44
CA SER A 102 20.81 3.07 -8.14
C SER A 102 20.04 1.93 -8.82
N GLY A 103 18.81 1.65 -8.41
CA GLY A 103 17.93 0.69 -9.07
C GLY A 103 17.22 1.29 -10.28
N SER A 104 16.60 0.44 -11.10
CA SER A 104 15.75 0.83 -12.22
C SER A 104 14.29 0.52 -11.95
N ALA A 105 13.36 1.26 -12.57
CA ALA A 105 11.96 0.93 -12.50
C ALA A 105 11.22 1.20 -13.80
N GLU A 106 10.25 0.32 -14.09
CA GLU A 106 9.32 0.44 -15.20
C GLU A 106 7.89 0.62 -14.67
N VAL A 107 7.10 1.45 -15.37
CA VAL A 107 5.67 1.64 -15.07
C VAL A 107 4.85 1.28 -16.30
N VAL A 108 4.10 0.20 -16.19
CA VAL A 108 3.19 -0.31 -17.22
C VAL A 108 1.77 0.17 -16.91
N ARG A 109 1.09 0.73 -17.90
CA ARG A 109 -0.35 0.99 -17.78
C ARG A 109 -1.11 -0.28 -18.11
N GLY A 110 -1.96 -0.76 -17.20
CA GLY A 110 -2.73 -1.96 -17.44
C GLY A 110 -3.61 -2.38 -16.27
N ASP A 111 -4.36 -3.44 -16.49
CA ASP A 111 -5.19 -4.07 -15.48
C ASP A 111 -4.40 -5.16 -14.75
N ALA A 112 -4.23 -5.01 -13.44
CA ALA A 112 -3.51 -5.99 -12.63
C ALA A 112 -4.09 -7.42 -12.70
N ARG A 113 -5.35 -7.56 -13.07
CA ARG A 113 -5.98 -8.87 -13.33
C ARG A 113 -5.44 -9.57 -14.58
N GLN A 114 -4.62 -8.87 -15.37
CA GLN A 114 -4.00 -9.35 -16.61
C GLN A 114 -2.46 -9.28 -16.56
N LEU A 115 -1.88 -9.28 -15.37
CA LEU A 115 -0.43 -9.13 -15.14
C LEU A 115 0.43 -10.03 -16.03
N ALA A 116 0.10 -11.31 -16.12
CA ALA A 116 0.86 -12.28 -16.91
C ALA A 116 0.89 -11.98 -18.42
N SER A 117 -0.03 -11.14 -18.92
CA SER A 117 -0.09 -10.74 -20.34
C SER A 117 0.53 -9.36 -20.61
N ILE A 118 0.69 -8.53 -19.59
CA ILE A 118 1.17 -7.14 -19.74
C ILE A 118 2.60 -6.93 -19.23
N ILE A 119 3.10 -7.82 -18.39
CA ILE A 119 4.51 -7.85 -17.96
C ILE A 119 5.29 -8.80 -18.89
N ASP A 120 6.54 -8.43 -19.18
CA ASP A 120 7.43 -9.28 -19.99
C ASP A 120 7.47 -10.72 -19.41
N PRO A 121 7.17 -11.74 -20.24
CA PRO A 121 7.24 -13.14 -19.80
C PRO A 121 8.59 -13.55 -19.21
N ALA A 122 9.68 -12.88 -19.58
CA ALA A 122 11.01 -13.13 -19.02
C ALA A 122 11.09 -12.85 -17.51
N VAL A 123 10.15 -12.08 -16.95
CA VAL A 123 10.08 -11.75 -15.51
C VAL A 123 9.52 -12.92 -14.66
N ARG A 124 8.85 -13.89 -15.29
CA ARG A 124 8.23 -15.02 -14.58
C ARG A 124 9.26 -15.81 -13.76
N GLY A 125 8.95 -16.03 -12.51
CA GLY A 125 9.81 -16.76 -11.58
C GLY A 125 11.04 -16.00 -11.09
N LEU A 126 11.17 -14.71 -11.37
CA LEU A 126 12.32 -13.89 -10.98
C LEU A 126 12.00 -12.90 -9.85
N VAL A 127 10.74 -12.57 -9.61
CA VAL A 127 10.33 -11.56 -8.62
C VAL A 127 10.61 -12.05 -7.21
N ALA A 128 11.35 -11.28 -6.45
CA ALA A 128 11.65 -11.58 -5.04
C ALA A 128 10.49 -11.19 -4.13
N LEU A 129 9.87 -10.04 -4.41
CA LEU A 129 8.83 -9.45 -3.57
C LEU A 129 7.76 -8.75 -4.42
N VAL A 130 6.52 -9.06 -4.12
CA VAL A 130 5.37 -8.24 -4.53
C VAL A 130 4.94 -7.40 -3.32
N ILE A 131 4.78 -6.08 -3.49
CA ILE A 131 4.20 -5.21 -2.46
C ILE A 131 2.99 -4.52 -3.05
N THR A 132 1.86 -4.55 -2.35
CA THR A 132 0.66 -3.87 -2.82
C THR A 132 -0.29 -3.50 -1.68
N SER A 133 -1.29 -2.69 -2.00
CA SER A 133 -2.43 -2.41 -1.13
C SER A 133 -3.71 -2.50 -1.94
N PRO A 134 -4.66 -3.39 -1.57
CA PRO A 134 -5.92 -3.46 -2.28
C PRO A 134 -6.71 -2.16 -2.10
N PRO A 135 -7.56 -1.75 -3.05
CA PRO A 135 -8.47 -0.67 -2.84
C PRO A 135 -9.46 -1.02 -1.71
N TYR A 136 -9.80 -0.03 -0.88
CA TYR A 136 -10.72 -0.23 0.26
C TYR A 136 -12.20 -0.13 -0.11
N GLY A 137 -12.53 -0.15 -1.40
CA GLY A 137 -13.90 0.00 -1.92
C GLY A 137 -14.43 1.44 -1.86
N PRO A 138 -15.73 1.67 -2.12
CA PRO A 138 -16.32 3.01 -2.28
C PRO A 138 -16.26 3.92 -1.05
N SER A 139 -15.99 3.36 0.12
CA SER A 139 -16.06 4.07 1.41
C SER A 139 -14.85 4.96 1.73
N VAL A 140 -13.80 4.95 0.92
CA VAL A 140 -12.51 5.63 1.20
C VAL A 140 -12.20 6.77 0.23
N HIS A 141 -13.22 7.36 -0.39
CA HIS A 141 -13.04 8.48 -1.31
C HIS A 141 -13.10 9.82 -0.59
N GLY A 142 -12.10 10.64 -0.78
CA GLY A 142 -12.03 12.04 -0.40
C GLY A 142 -10.84 12.41 0.48
N GLN A 143 -10.19 13.52 0.14
CA GLN A 143 -9.24 14.23 1.01
C GLN A 143 -9.96 15.41 1.68
N ALA A 144 -9.68 15.64 2.95
CA ALA A 144 -10.08 16.84 3.65
C ALA A 144 -8.86 17.73 3.85
N ASN A 145 -8.94 18.96 3.37
CA ASN A 145 -7.97 19.99 3.70
C ASN A 145 -8.58 20.92 4.78
N PRO A 146 -7.82 21.21 5.85
CA PRO A 146 -8.24 22.20 6.83
C PRO A 146 -8.33 23.59 6.15
N LYS A 147 -9.41 24.32 6.45
CA LYS A 147 -9.56 25.72 6.02
C LYS A 147 -8.85 26.63 7.03
N PRO A 148 -8.21 27.72 6.58
CA PRO A 148 -7.86 28.82 7.48
C PRO A 148 -9.14 29.34 8.16
N GLY A 149 -9.15 29.42 9.48
CA GLY A 149 -10.32 29.85 10.27
C GLY A 149 -11.22 28.72 10.75
N GLY A 150 -10.88 27.46 10.55
CA GLY A 150 -11.62 26.28 11.00
C GLY A 150 -12.56 25.69 9.95
N GLY A 151 -12.81 24.39 10.08
CA GLY A 151 -13.58 23.60 9.11
C GLY A 151 -12.71 22.88 8.08
N VAL A 152 -13.34 22.03 7.26
CA VAL A 152 -12.66 21.20 6.24
C VAL A 152 -13.36 21.35 4.90
N THR A 153 -12.57 21.48 3.85
CA THR A 153 -13.07 21.33 2.48
C THR A 153 -12.92 19.87 2.08
N LYS A 154 -14.02 19.22 1.73
CA LYS A 154 -13.96 17.93 1.05
C LYS A 154 -13.53 18.17 -0.39
N TRP A 155 -12.41 17.57 -0.76
CA TRP A 155 -12.03 17.44 -2.16
C TRP A 155 -12.48 16.06 -2.61
N ASP A 156 -13.41 16.03 -3.55
CA ASP A 156 -13.88 14.81 -4.17
C ASP A 156 -12.88 14.35 -5.24
N HIS A 157 -11.66 14.03 -4.79
CA HIS A 157 -10.68 13.38 -5.64
C HIS A 157 -11.02 11.91 -5.74
N ARG A 158 -11.86 11.58 -6.72
CA ARG A 158 -12.12 10.19 -7.07
C ARG A 158 -10.82 9.57 -7.57
N TYR A 159 -10.52 8.38 -7.06
CA TYR A 159 -9.39 7.57 -7.54
C TYR A 159 -9.52 7.31 -9.05
N SER A 160 -10.74 6.96 -9.48
CA SER A 160 -11.12 6.64 -10.84
C SER A 160 -12.56 7.10 -11.11
N THR A 161 -12.87 7.32 -12.38
CA THR A 161 -14.25 7.47 -12.89
C THR A 161 -14.71 6.24 -13.67
N ASP A 162 -13.83 5.25 -13.90
CA ASP A 162 -14.14 4.01 -14.61
C ASP A 162 -14.88 3.03 -13.69
N PRO A 163 -16.14 2.64 -13.99
CA PRO A 163 -16.88 1.67 -13.21
C PRO A 163 -16.23 0.26 -13.20
N LYS A 164 -15.31 -0.04 -14.13
CA LYS A 164 -14.58 -1.31 -14.16
C LYS A 164 -13.44 -1.37 -13.13
N ASN A 165 -13.05 -0.24 -12.57
CA ASN A 165 -12.00 -0.17 -11.56
C ASN A 165 -12.45 -0.88 -10.27
N LEU A 166 -11.61 -1.73 -9.70
CA LEU A 166 -11.89 -2.50 -8.49
C LEU A 166 -12.30 -1.61 -7.31
N ALA A 167 -11.82 -0.37 -7.24
CA ALA A 167 -12.18 0.59 -6.20
C ALA A 167 -13.67 0.94 -6.14
N HIS A 168 -14.43 0.69 -7.22
CA HIS A 168 -15.88 0.95 -7.30
C HIS A 168 -16.75 -0.29 -7.12
N ARG A 169 -16.14 -1.48 -6.99
CA ARG A 169 -16.86 -2.74 -6.89
C ARG A 169 -17.36 -3.03 -5.47
N PRO A 170 -18.44 -3.81 -5.33
CA PRO A 170 -18.80 -4.44 -4.06
C PRO A 170 -17.60 -5.21 -3.47
N LEU A 171 -17.63 -5.43 -2.15
CA LEU A 171 -16.52 -6.07 -1.47
C LEU A 171 -16.21 -7.48 -2.00
N GLU A 172 -17.23 -8.27 -2.31
CA GLU A 172 -17.08 -9.62 -2.86
C GLU A 172 -16.36 -9.59 -4.20
N ASP A 173 -16.84 -8.79 -5.16
CA ASP A 173 -16.21 -8.63 -6.49
C ASP A 173 -14.77 -8.11 -6.37
N LEU A 174 -14.51 -7.24 -5.38
CA LEU A 174 -13.16 -6.74 -5.11
C LEU A 174 -12.24 -7.87 -4.64
N LEU A 175 -12.71 -8.72 -3.73
CA LEU A 175 -11.93 -9.84 -3.20
C LEU A 175 -11.65 -10.90 -4.27
N ASP A 176 -12.63 -11.20 -5.13
CA ASP A 176 -12.45 -12.10 -6.27
C ASP A 176 -11.41 -11.56 -7.25
N GLY A 177 -11.54 -10.28 -7.61
CA GLY A 177 -10.55 -9.60 -8.45
C GLY A 177 -9.16 -9.57 -7.80
N PHE A 178 -9.08 -9.37 -6.50
CA PHE A 178 -7.82 -9.36 -5.78
C PHE A 178 -7.20 -10.76 -5.70
N THR A 179 -8.01 -11.81 -5.52
CA THR A 179 -7.55 -13.21 -5.59
C THR A 179 -6.93 -13.50 -6.96
N SER A 180 -7.58 -13.08 -8.04
CA SER A 180 -7.03 -13.22 -9.40
C SER A 180 -5.69 -12.48 -9.57
N ILE A 181 -5.56 -11.28 -9.02
CA ILE A 181 -4.30 -10.53 -9.03
C ILE A 181 -3.20 -11.30 -8.28
N LEU A 182 -3.51 -11.82 -7.09
CA LEU A 182 -2.54 -12.59 -6.29
C LEU A 182 -2.10 -13.89 -6.97
N ASP A 183 -3.00 -14.57 -7.66
CA ASP A 183 -2.64 -15.76 -8.45
C ASP A 183 -1.64 -15.42 -9.56
N GLN A 184 -1.86 -14.35 -10.29
CA GLN A 184 -0.90 -13.88 -11.29
C GLN A 184 0.42 -13.40 -10.69
N CYS A 185 0.38 -12.73 -9.52
CA CYS A 185 1.59 -12.39 -8.79
C CYS A 185 2.39 -13.64 -8.40
N ARG A 186 1.72 -14.71 -8.00
CA ARG A 186 2.36 -15.99 -7.66
C ARG A 186 3.16 -16.55 -8.82
N GLU A 187 2.69 -16.41 -10.07
CA GLU A 187 3.45 -16.85 -11.25
C GLU A 187 4.73 -16.04 -11.49
N LEU A 188 4.72 -14.75 -11.17
CA LEU A 188 5.88 -13.87 -11.32
C LEU A 188 6.94 -14.12 -10.23
N LEU A 189 6.53 -14.49 -9.03
CA LEU A 189 7.44 -14.71 -7.91
C LEU A 189 8.42 -15.85 -8.18
N ARG A 190 9.66 -15.72 -7.73
CA ARG A 190 10.59 -16.86 -7.60
C ARG A 190 10.09 -17.87 -6.57
N PRO A 191 10.46 -19.15 -6.62
CA PRO A 191 10.18 -20.10 -5.55
C PRO A 191 10.64 -19.55 -4.19
N GLY A 192 9.77 -19.54 -3.19
CA GLY A 192 10.05 -18.94 -1.87
C GLY A 192 9.97 -17.41 -1.82
N GLY A 193 9.66 -16.72 -2.92
CA GLY A 193 9.45 -15.28 -2.96
C GLY A 193 8.18 -14.86 -2.20
N PHE A 194 8.08 -13.57 -1.87
CA PHE A 194 7.06 -13.05 -0.95
C PHE A 194 6.06 -12.11 -1.60
N VAL A 195 4.85 -12.09 -1.05
CA VAL A 195 3.84 -11.05 -1.27
C VAL A 195 3.59 -10.34 0.04
N ALA A 196 3.75 -9.02 0.07
CA ALA A 196 3.45 -8.17 1.22
C ALA A 196 2.25 -7.28 0.89
N VAL A 197 1.15 -7.44 1.62
CA VAL A 197 -0.08 -6.68 1.40
C VAL A 197 -0.38 -5.82 2.60
N THR A 198 -0.49 -4.50 2.41
CA THR A 198 -0.96 -3.61 3.48
C THR A 198 -2.48 -3.58 3.49
N ALA A 199 -3.06 -3.82 4.63
CA ALA A 199 -4.50 -3.75 4.84
C ALA A 199 -4.83 -3.29 6.25
N ARG A 200 -6.03 -2.74 6.44
CA ARG A 200 -6.56 -2.44 7.77
C ARG A 200 -8.04 -2.73 7.83
N PRO A 201 -8.56 -3.11 9.00
CA PRO A 201 -10.01 -3.26 9.15
C PRO A 201 -10.68 -1.88 9.07
N TRP A 202 -11.97 -1.88 8.71
CA TRP A 202 -12.82 -0.69 8.84
C TRP A 202 -14.19 -1.08 9.38
N ARG A 203 -15.09 -0.10 9.50
CA ARG A 203 -16.47 -0.37 9.91
C ARG A 203 -17.46 0.13 8.87
N ARG A 204 -18.49 -0.67 8.66
CA ARG A 204 -19.67 -0.31 7.87
C ARG A 204 -20.89 -0.49 8.77
N ASP A 205 -21.67 0.55 8.96
CA ASP A 205 -22.90 0.55 9.77
C ASP A 205 -22.71 -0.02 11.20
N GLY A 206 -21.52 0.25 11.78
CA GLY A 206 -21.14 -0.22 13.12
C GLY A 206 -20.44 -1.60 13.14
N GLU A 207 -20.60 -2.40 12.10
CA GLU A 207 -19.99 -3.73 11.99
C GLU A 207 -18.53 -3.67 11.54
N LEU A 208 -17.71 -4.55 12.09
CA LEU A 208 -16.30 -4.69 11.72
C LEU A 208 -16.17 -5.43 10.39
N ILE A 209 -15.50 -4.81 9.43
CA ILE A 209 -15.06 -5.46 8.19
C ILE A 209 -13.56 -5.79 8.36
N ASP A 210 -13.26 -7.04 8.59
CA ASP A 210 -11.89 -7.54 8.76
C ASP A 210 -11.24 -7.82 7.39
N LEU A 211 -10.86 -6.75 6.69
CA LEU A 211 -10.16 -6.88 5.40
C LEU A 211 -8.83 -7.64 5.54
N PRO A 212 -8.00 -7.45 6.58
CA PRO A 212 -6.79 -8.23 6.75
C PRO A 212 -7.01 -9.74 6.69
N ALA A 213 -8.02 -10.26 7.40
CA ALA A 213 -8.34 -11.68 7.35
C ALA A 213 -8.85 -12.12 5.97
N GLN A 214 -9.60 -11.26 5.27
CA GLN A 214 -10.08 -11.54 3.92
C GLN A 214 -8.92 -11.60 2.92
N VAL A 215 -7.95 -10.69 3.02
CA VAL A 215 -6.74 -10.68 2.17
C VAL A 215 -5.92 -11.97 2.35
N LEU A 216 -5.77 -12.47 3.58
CA LEU A 216 -5.11 -13.76 3.81
C LEU A 216 -5.83 -14.90 3.08
N ARG A 217 -7.17 -14.96 3.17
CA ARG A 217 -7.96 -15.97 2.45
C ARG A 217 -7.82 -15.85 0.93
N CYS A 218 -7.77 -14.63 0.38
CA CYS A 218 -7.49 -14.42 -1.05
C CYS A 218 -6.12 -14.99 -1.43
N GLY A 219 -5.10 -14.78 -0.59
CA GLY A 219 -3.76 -15.31 -0.82
C GLY A 219 -3.71 -16.83 -0.78
N GLU A 220 -4.38 -17.46 0.20
CA GLU A 220 -4.49 -18.92 0.28
C GLU A 220 -5.24 -19.50 -0.92
N ALA A 221 -6.33 -18.87 -1.36
CA ALA A 221 -7.07 -19.26 -2.57
C ALA A 221 -6.22 -19.11 -3.85
N ALA A 222 -5.28 -18.17 -3.89
CA ALA A 222 -4.30 -18.00 -4.95
C ALA A 222 -3.09 -18.96 -4.84
N GLY A 223 -3.08 -19.89 -3.88
CA GLY A 223 -2.00 -20.87 -3.70
C GLY A 223 -0.75 -20.31 -3.02
N LEU A 224 -0.86 -19.19 -2.33
CA LEU A 224 0.20 -18.63 -1.48
C LEU A 224 0.03 -19.14 -0.03
N ILE A 225 1.13 -19.17 0.72
CA ILE A 225 1.14 -19.63 2.10
C ILE A 225 1.31 -18.42 3.03
N PRO A 226 0.40 -18.17 3.99
CA PRO A 226 0.61 -17.16 5.02
C PRO A 226 1.95 -17.40 5.73
N PHE A 227 2.76 -16.33 5.87
CA PHE A 227 4.11 -16.42 6.40
C PHE A 227 4.28 -15.57 7.66
N GLU A 228 3.92 -14.29 7.59
CA GLU A 228 4.02 -13.36 8.71
C GLU A 228 2.88 -12.35 8.71
N ARG A 229 2.61 -11.76 9.87
CA ARG A 229 1.74 -10.59 10.02
C ARG A 229 2.48 -9.55 10.84
N ASN A 230 2.85 -8.44 10.20
CA ASN A 230 3.55 -7.34 10.83
C ASN A 230 2.59 -6.17 11.05
N VAL A 231 2.89 -5.34 12.04
CA VAL A 231 2.13 -4.14 12.38
C VAL A 231 2.93 -2.90 11.98
N ALA A 232 2.45 -2.16 10.99
CA ALA A 232 3.01 -0.88 10.61
C ALA A 232 2.30 0.25 11.39
N LEU A 233 2.95 0.82 12.38
CA LEU A 233 2.37 1.87 13.22
C LEU A 233 2.16 3.15 12.41
N LEU A 234 0.92 3.63 12.37
CA LEU A 234 0.52 4.95 11.87
C LEU A 234 0.55 5.98 13.03
N ALA A 235 1.59 5.95 13.81
CA ALA A 235 1.78 6.80 14.97
C ALA A 235 3.26 7.08 15.19
N GLY A 236 3.57 8.24 15.75
CA GLY A 236 4.89 8.55 16.28
C GLY A 236 4.99 8.10 17.74
N LEU A 237 6.12 7.55 18.12
CA LEU A 237 6.47 7.25 19.50
C LEU A 237 7.19 8.47 20.07
N ARG A 238 6.76 8.97 21.23
CA ARG A 238 7.35 10.10 21.95
C ARG A 238 7.33 9.77 23.44
N ASP A 239 8.48 9.54 24.00
CA ASP A 239 8.62 9.09 25.38
C ASP A 239 7.65 7.92 25.66
N ASP A 240 6.78 8.06 26.64
CA ASP A 240 5.76 7.06 27.01
C ASP A 240 4.43 7.23 26.25
N SER A 241 4.40 8.03 25.17
CA SER A 241 3.16 8.38 24.48
C SER A 241 3.16 7.94 23.00
N ILE A 242 1.99 7.52 22.55
CA ILE A 242 1.71 7.26 21.13
C ILE A 242 0.99 8.46 20.54
N VAL A 243 1.63 9.15 19.60
CA VAL A 243 1.04 10.28 18.85
C VAL A 243 0.41 9.77 17.56
N PRO A 244 -0.93 9.63 17.50
CA PRO A 244 -1.60 9.04 16.35
C PRO A 244 -1.47 9.96 15.12
N ARG A 245 -1.27 9.36 13.95
CA ARG A 245 -1.26 10.03 12.64
C ARG A 245 -2.38 9.53 11.74
N VAL A 246 -3.47 9.13 12.36
CA VAL A 246 -4.69 8.68 11.68
C VAL A 246 -5.40 9.85 10.98
N SER A 247 -6.19 9.54 9.97
CA SER A 247 -6.89 10.56 9.20
C SER A 247 -7.90 11.33 10.06
N PHE A 248 -8.13 12.60 9.73
CA PHE A 248 -9.14 13.44 10.38
C PHE A 248 -10.55 12.81 10.32
N PHE A 249 -10.90 12.15 9.21
CA PHE A 249 -12.18 11.46 9.06
C PHE A 249 -12.34 10.32 10.07
N GLN A 250 -11.31 9.51 10.23
CA GLN A 250 -11.36 8.41 11.19
C GLN A 250 -11.51 8.93 12.63
N LEU A 251 -10.77 9.99 12.98
CA LEU A 251 -10.93 10.62 14.29
C LEU A 251 -12.34 11.16 14.50
N GLY A 252 -12.94 11.78 13.47
CA GLY A 252 -14.33 12.27 13.50
C GLY A 252 -15.34 11.15 13.70
N GLN A 253 -15.18 10.03 12.99
CA GLN A 253 -16.03 8.85 13.12
C GLN A 253 -15.94 8.24 14.52
N VAL A 254 -14.73 8.08 15.05
CA VAL A 254 -14.50 7.55 16.41
C VAL A 254 -15.14 8.46 17.46
N ARG A 255 -14.95 9.78 17.37
CA ARG A 255 -15.58 10.75 18.30
C ARG A 255 -17.09 10.69 18.24
N LYS A 256 -17.69 10.62 17.04
CA LYS A 256 -19.14 10.51 16.86
C LYS A 256 -19.67 9.21 17.47
N ALA A 257 -19.03 8.08 17.20
CA ALA A 257 -19.42 6.78 17.74
C ALA A 257 -19.36 6.77 19.28
N ARG A 258 -18.27 7.29 19.88
CA ARG A 258 -18.15 7.37 21.34
C ARG A 258 -19.17 8.28 21.99
N LYS A 259 -19.55 9.40 21.35
CA LYS A 259 -20.67 10.25 21.82
C LYS A 259 -22.00 9.51 21.77
N GLY A 260 -22.18 8.55 20.84
CA GLY A 260 -23.34 7.67 20.75
C GLY A 260 -23.28 6.45 21.66
N GLY A 261 -22.32 6.36 22.59
CA GLY A 261 -22.18 5.24 23.54
C GLY A 261 -21.39 4.04 23.03
N LEU A 262 -20.89 4.05 21.77
CA LEU A 262 -20.08 2.96 21.23
C LEU A 262 -18.60 3.20 21.52
N PRO A 263 -17.90 2.37 22.33
CA PRO A 263 -16.54 2.60 22.80
C PRO A 263 -15.49 2.25 21.72
N LEU A 264 -15.55 2.89 20.55
CA LEU A 264 -14.60 2.67 19.47
C LEU A 264 -13.21 3.23 19.79
N LEU A 265 -12.21 2.55 19.25
CA LEU A 265 -10.81 3.00 19.23
C LEU A 265 -10.41 3.45 17.82
N ALA A 266 -9.50 4.41 17.74
CA ALA A 266 -8.89 4.80 16.46
C ALA A 266 -7.85 3.75 16.05
N ILE A 267 -7.94 3.28 14.81
CA ILE A 267 -6.98 2.32 14.27
C ILE A 267 -5.72 3.10 13.88
N ALA A 268 -4.64 2.91 14.64
CA ALA A 268 -3.38 3.60 14.46
C ALA A 268 -2.28 2.70 13.87
N HIS A 269 -2.65 1.74 13.04
CA HIS A 269 -1.74 0.84 12.33
C HIS A 269 -2.33 0.38 11.02
N GLU A 270 -1.48 -0.16 10.17
CA GLU A 270 -1.85 -1.07 9.09
C GLU A 270 -1.26 -2.44 9.39
N ASP A 271 -1.97 -3.49 9.04
CA ASP A 271 -1.41 -4.82 8.99
C ASP A 271 -0.60 -4.95 7.71
N LEU A 272 0.62 -5.45 7.79
CA LEU A 272 1.36 -5.94 6.65
C LEU A 272 1.29 -7.47 6.68
N LEU A 273 0.50 -8.01 5.79
CA LEU A 273 0.26 -9.44 5.63
C LEU A 273 1.29 -9.99 4.64
N VAL A 274 2.14 -10.89 5.10
CA VAL A 274 3.18 -11.48 4.27
C VAL A 274 2.79 -12.92 3.94
N LEU A 275 2.73 -13.21 2.65
CA LEU A 275 2.50 -14.54 2.13
C LEU A 275 3.74 -14.97 1.32
N ARG A 276 3.93 -16.25 1.16
CA ARG A 276 5.09 -16.81 0.46
C ARG A 276 4.64 -17.76 -0.65
N ARG A 277 5.30 -17.67 -1.82
CA ARG A 277 5.18 -18.71 -2.84
C ARG A 277 5.81 -20.02 -2.31
N PRO A 278 5.16 -21.18 -2.43
CA PRO A 278 5.79 -22.48 -2.16
C PRO A 278 7.13 -22.62 -2.88
N LYS A 279 8.06 -23.38 -2.27
CA LYS A 279 9.37 -23.71 -2.88
C LYS A 279 9.23 -24.73 -3.99
#